data_d7164abde52fce177a4e9d2a949a4ce0
#
_entry.id   d7164abde52fce177a4e9d2a949a4ce0
#
_cell.length_a   1.000
_cell.length_b   1.000
_cell.length_c   1.000
_cell.angle_alpha   90.00
_cell.angle_beta   90.00
_cell.angle_gamma   90.00
#
_symmetry.space_group_name_H-M   'P 1'
#
loop_
_entity.id
_entity.type
_entity.pdbx_description
1 polymer ?
#
loop_
_entity_poly.entity_id
_entity_poly.type
_entity_poly.pdbx_seq_one_letter_code
_entity_poly.pdbx_strand_id
1 'polypeptide(L)'
;GKDDLRERLKEITGQKESYDVLYDPVGADLFEPALRSIRWNGRALVIGFAGGDDKIPRVPMNLPLLKGCAIVGVFWGSFRVRESKEELANFQQLFEWFNNGDIDPLVSDVYPLEEAAVALRKLMNRQAVGKIVLTTE
;
A
#
# COMPACT_ATOMS: atom_id res chain seq x y z
N GLY A 1 8.25 13.52 -2.41
CA GLY A 1 9.20 13.86 -3.44
C GLY A 1 8.58 14.77 -4.46
N LYS A 2 9.39 15.65 -5.04
CA LYS A 2 8.99 16.61 -6.07
C LYS A 2 9.17 16.03 -7.49
N ASP A 3 9.55 14.77 -7.58
CA ASP A 3 9.78 14.12 -8.87
C ASP A 3 8.45 13.68 -9.46
N ASP A 4 8.31 13.84 -10.77
CA ASP A 4 7.15 13.29 -11.47
C ASP A 4 7.19 11.76 -11.33
N LEU A 5 6.19 11.20 -10.66
CA LEU A 5 6.09 9.77 -10.41
C LEU A 5 6.18 8.95 -11.71
N ARG A 6 5.62 9.46 -12.79
CA ARG A 6 5.61 8.76 -14.09
C ARG A 6 7.00 8.70 -14.71
N GLU A 7 7.74 9.80 -14.65
CA GLU A 7 9.13 9.83 -15.15
C GLU A 7 10.02 8.91 -14.29
N ARG A 8 9.82 8.94 -12.98
CA ARG A 8 10.58 8.05 -12.08
C ARG A 8 10.28 6.57 -12.32
N LEU A 9 9.02 6.21 -12.53
CA LEU A 9 8.63 4.83 -12.88
C LEU A 9 9.22 4.41 -14.21
N LYS A 10 9.21 5.28 -15.21
CA LYS A 10 9.84 5.04 -16.52
C LYS A 10 11.35 4.84 -16.42
N GLU A 11 12.03 5.64 -15.60
CA GLU A 11 13.47 5.48 -15.35
C GLU A 11 13.79 4.10 -14.75
N ILE A 12 13.01 3.69 -13.72
CA ILE A 12 13.22 2.41 -13.02
C ILE A 12 12.96 1.21 -13.93
N THR A 13 11.91 1.26 -14.74
CA THR A 13 11.47 0.12 -15.55
C THR A 13 11.97 0.16 -16.99
N GLY A 14 12.50 1.29 -17.44
CA GLY A 14 12.85 1.52 -18.83
C GLY A 14 11.68 1.61 -19.80
N GLN A 15 10.42 1.65 -19.27
CA GLN A 15 9.19 1.57 -20.08
C GLN A 15 8.17 2.62 -19.65
N LYS A 16 7.39 3.13 -20.62
CA LYS A 16 6.28 4.05 -20.37
C LYS A 16 5.13 3.38 -19.61
N GLU A 17 4.87 2.12 -19.89
CA GLU A 17 3.93 1.25 -19.17
C GLU A 17 4.75 0.35 -18.26
N SER A 18 4.74 0.65 -16.96
CA SER A 18 5.82 0.26 -16.07
C SER A 18 5.54 -1.02 -15.29
N TYR A 19 4.26 -1.36 -15.03
CA TYR A 19 3.92 -2.47 -14.13
C TYR A 19 2.50 -3.01 -14.39
N ASP A 20 2.27 -4.23 -13.97
CA ASP A 20 1.01 -4.96 -14.14
C ASP A 20 0.05 -4.74 -12.97
N VAL A 21 0.60 -4.54 -11.77
CA VAL A 21 -0.19 -4.36 -10.54
C VAL A 21 0.24 -3.10 -9.80
N LEU A 22 -0.73 -2.25 -9.49
CA LEU A 22 -0.60 -1.14 -8.55
C LEU A 22 -1.25 -1.56 -7.23
N TYR A 23 -0.47 -1.56 -6.14
CA TYR A 23 -0.96 -1.72 -4.77
C TYR A 23 -0.95 -0.35 -4.09
N ASP A 24 -2.13 0.27 -3.94
CA ASP A 24 -2.23 1.65 -3.42
C ASP A 24 -2.97 1.76 -2.08
N PRO A 25 -2.25 1.87 -0.97
CA PRO A 25 -2.82 2.17 0.34
C PRO A 25 -2.92 3.68 0.64
N VAL A 26 -2.44 4.54 -0.25
CA VAL A 26 -2.25 5.98 -0.01
C VAL A 26 -3.32 6.82 -0.68
N GLY A 27 -3.63 6.54 -1.94
CA GLY A 27 -4.52 7.36 -2.76
C GLY A 27 -3.93 8.75 -3.06
N ALA A 28 -4.71 9.79 -2.81
CA ALA A 28 -4.31 11.18 -3.00
C ALA A 28 -3.83 11.49 -4.43
N ASP A 29 -2.89 12.44 -4.56
CA ASP A 29 -2.39 12.90 -5.86
C ASP A 29 -1.49 11.87 -6.59
N LEU A 30 -1.16 10.76 -5.94
CA LEU A 30 -0.30 9.72 -6.52
C LEU A 30 -1.07 8.70 -7.38
N PHE A 31 -2.36 8.49 -7.11
CA PHE A 31 -3.13 7.43 -7.74
C PHE A 31 -3.28 7.61 -9.26
N GLU A 32 -3.67 8.80 -9.72
CA GLU A 32 -3.86 9.04 -11.15
C GLU A 32 -2.56 8.93 -11.97
N PRO A 33 -1.43 9.56 -11.57
CA PRO A 33 -0.14 9.36 -12.24
C PRO A 33 0.31 7.90 -12.27
N ALA A 34 0.08 7.16 -11.17
CA ALA A 34 0.35 5.73 -11.11
C ALA A 34 -0.54 4.96 -12.11
N LEU A 35 -1.86 5.17 -12.09
CA LEU A 35 -2.78 4.51 -13.04
C LEU A 35 -2.40 4.77 -14.50
N ARG A 36 -1.88 5.97 -14.82
CA ARG A 36 -1.39 6.30 -16.18
C ARG A 36 -0.16 5.50 -16.60
N SER A 37 0.57 4.93 -15.66
CA SER A 37 1.78 4.13 -15.89
C SER A 37 1.52 2.62 -15.91
N ILE A 38 0.30 2.18 -15.61
CA ILE A 38 -0.06 0.76 -15.60
C ILE A 38 -0.07 0.18 -17.03
N ARG A 39 0.26 -1.08 -17.16
CA ARG A 39 0.24 -1.82 -18.43
C ARG A 39 -1.17 -2.15 -18.86
N TRP A 40 -1.31 -2.51 -20.13
CA TRP A 40 -2.51 -3.12 -20.67
C TRP A 40 -2.88 -4.40 -19.88
N ASN A 41 -4.16 -4.57 -19.57
CA ASN A 41 -4.68 -5.61 -18.68
C ASN A 41 -4.18 -5.57 -17.22
N GLY A 42 -3.53 -4.47 -16.81
CA GLY A 42 -3.08 -4.29 -15.44
C GLY A 42 -4.23 -4.11 -14.44
N ARG A 43 -3.91 -4.20 -13.15
CA ARG A 43 -4.87 -4.07 -12.04
C ARG A 43 -4.41 -3.03 -11.04
N ALA A 44 -5.22 -2.01 -10.80
CA ALA A 44 -5.02 -1.05 -9.74
C ALA A 44 -5.85 -1.45 -8.52
N LEU A 45 -5.18 -1.86 -7.46
CA LEU A 45 -5.79 -2.29 -6.20
C LEU A 45 -5.92 -1.07 -5.27
N VAL A 46 -7.14 -0.66 -4.98
CA VAL A 46 -7.45 0.41 -4.03
C VAL A 46 -7.56 -0.20 -2.63
N ILE A 47 -6.52 0.00 -1.81
CA ILE A 47 -6.38 -0.60 -0.48
C ILE A 47 -6.83 0.37 0.61
N GLY A 48 -6.56 1.67 0.43
CA GLY A 48 -6.88 2.69 1.43
C GLY A 48 -6.53 4.11 0.99
N PHE A 49 -6.70 5.06 1.92
CA PHE A 49 -6.52 6.47 1.67
C PHE A 49 -5.68 7.14 2.78
N ALA A 50 -4.52 6.55 3.08
CA ALA A 50 -3.60 7.09 4.08
C ALA A 50 -3.03 8.48 3.73
N GLY A 51 -3.27 8.98 2.51
CA GLY A 51 -2.90 10.32 2.07
C GLY A 51 -3.77 11.45 2.65
N GLY A 52 -4.89 11.11 3.32
CA GLY A 52 -5.84 12.03 3.95
C GLY A 52 -7.26 11.94 3.37
N ASP A 53 -8.26 12.16 4.20
CA ASP A 53 -9.69 12.03 3.85
C ASP A 53 -10.15 13.06 2.81
N ASP A 54 -9.53 14.22 2.77
CA ASP A 54 -9.77 15.29 1.81
C ASP A 54 -9.15 15.04 0.43
N LYS A 55 -8.34 13.98 0.30
CA LYS A 55 -7.56 13.64 -0.88
C LYS A 55 -7.95 12.30 -1.53
N ILE A 56 -9.21 11.94 -1.46
CA ILE A 56 -9.71 10.76 -2.18
C ILE A 56 -9.58 11.04 -3.70
N PRO A 57 -8.84 10.19 -4.44
CA PRO A 57 -8.57 10.44 -5.84
C PRO A 57 -9.84 10.41 -6.68
N ARG A 58 -9.94 11.34 -7.63
CA ARG A 58 -10.98 11.33 -8.67
C ARG A 58 -10.34 10.94 -9.98
N VAL A 59 -10.77 9.83 -10.55
CA VAL A 59 -10.21 9.27 -11.78
C VAL A 59 -11.17 9.54 -12.94
N PRO A 60 -10.70 10.17 -14.02
CA PRO A 60 -11.48 10.24 -15.26
C PRO A 60 -11.77 8.83 -15.80
N MET A 61 -13.04 8.49 -15.96
CA MET A 61 -13.45 7.12 -16.33
C MET A 61 -12.98 6.67 -17.73
N ASN A 62 -12.49 7.57 -18.55
CA ASN A 62 -11.86 7.21 -19.82
C ASN A 62 -10.45 6.60 -19.63
N LEU A 63 -9.79 6.80 -18.47
CA LEU A 63 -8.47 6.22 -18.22
C LEU A 63 -8.47 4.69 -18.17
N PRO A 64 -9.29 4.02 -17.34
CA PRO A 64 -9.33 2.56 -17.34
C PRO A 64 -9.78 1.99 -18.71
N LEU A 65 -10.65 2.68 -19.46
CA LEU A 65 -11.00 2.29 -20.81
C LEU A 65 -9.79 2.34 -21.75
N LEU A 66 -9.07 3.47 -21.80
CA LEU A 66 -7.92 3.66 -22.69
C LEU A 66 -6.73 2.79 -22.33
N LYS A 67 -6.57 2.47 -21.05
CA LYS A 67 -5.52 1.58 -20.55
C LYS A 67 -5.89 0.10 -20.62
N GLY A 68 -7.16 -0.22 -20.88
CA GLY A 68 -7.65 -1.60 -20.81
C GLY A 68 -7.35 -2.27 -19.46
N CYS A 69 -7.42 -1.52 -18.35
CA CYS A 69 -7.05 -1.99 -17.01
C CYS A 69 -8.27 -2.06 -16.08
N ALA A 70 -8.13 -2.80 -14.98
CA ALA A 70 -9.13 -2.88 -13.92
C ALA A 70 -8.75 -2.00 -12.72
N ILE A 71 -9.76 -1.35 -12.11
CA ILE A 71 -9.65 -0.75 -10.78
C ILE A 71 -10.43 -1.64 -9.82
N VAL A 72 -9.76 -2.19 -8.82
CA VAL A 72 -10.31 -3.20 -7.90
C VAL A 72 -10.25 -2.69 -6.46
N GLY A 73 -11.41 -2.59 -5.82
CA GLY A 73 -11.47 -2.28 -4.39
C GLY A 73 -11.07 -3.49 -3.55
N VAL A 74 -10.21 -3.26 -2.55
CA VAL A 74 -9.77 -4.26 -1.57
C VAL A 74 -10.13 -3.77 -0.19
N PHE A 75 -11.30 -4.11 0.29
CA PHE A 75 -11.76 -3.71 1.62
C PHE A 75 -11.57 -4.85 2.62
N TRP A 76 -10.35 -4.99 3.12
CA TRP A 76 -9.98 -6.06 4.03
C TRP A 76 -10.84 -6.10 5.31
N GLY A 77 -11.20 -4.95 5.88
CA GLY A 77 -12.08 -4.91 7.04
C GLY A 77 -13.44 -5.57 6.82
N SER A 78 -14.03 -5.41 5.62
CA SER A 78 -15.28 -6.09 5.25
C SER A 78 -15.06 -7.57 4.89
N PHE A 79 -13.95 -7.89 4.26
CA PHE A 79 -13.54 -9.27 3.94
C PHE A 79 -13.50 -10.14 5.19
N ARG A 80 -12.88 -9.66 6.27
CA ARG A 80 -12.80 -10.34 7.57
C ARG A 80 -14.16 -10.81 8.10
N VAL A 81 -15.20 -10.01 7.90
CA VAL A 81 -16.54 -10.31 8.39
C VAL A 81 -17.32 -11.21 7.42
N ARG A 82 -17.15 -10.98 6.11
CA ARG A 82 -17.92 -11.69 5.08
C ARG A 82 -17.35 -13.05 4.73
N GLU A 83 -16.02 -13.15 4.77
CA GLU A 83 -15.25 -14.32 4.32
C GLU A 83 -14.30 -14.78 5.43
N SER A 84 -14.85 -14.95 6.64
CA SER A 84 -14.07 -15.23 7.86
C SER A 84 -13.28 -16.53 7.82
N LYS A 85 -13.72 -17.52 7.04
CA LYS A 85 -12.97 -18.79 6.85
C LYS A 85 -11.73 -18.58 6.03
N GLU A 86 -11.84 -17.83 4.94
CA GLU A 86 -10.73 -17.45 4.07
C GLU A 86 -9.73 -16.56 4.80
N GLU A 87 -10.22 -15.65 5.64
CA GLU A 87 -9.35 -14.84 6.49
C GLU A 87 -8.56 -15.70 7.46
N LEU A 88 -9.21 -16.63 8.14
CA LEU A 88 -8.52 -17.54 9.06
C LEU A 88 -7.44 -18.36 8.34
N ALA A 89 -7.76 -18.89 7.15
CA ALA A 89 -6.79 -19.62 6.33
C ALA A 89 -5.61 -18.74 5.90
N ASN A 90 -5.87 -17.48 5.53
CA ASN A 90 -4.82 -16.52 5.20
C ASN A 90 -3.90 -16.25 6.41
N PHE A 91 -4.45 -16.06 7.61
CA PHE A 91 -3.64 -15.87 8.82
C PHE A 91 -2.81 -17.12 9.14
N GLN A 92 -3.38 -18.31 9.06
CA GLN A 92 -2.64 -19.55 9.26
C GLN A 92 -1.45 -19.64 8.30
N GLN A 93 -1.67 -19.35 7.03
CA GLN A 93 -0.59 -19.35 6.03
C GLN A 93 0.49 -18.30 6.31
N LEU A 94 0.10 -17.09 6.73
CA LEU A 94 1.07 -16.04 7.11
C LEU A 94 1.91 -16.46 8.32
N PHE A 95 1.32 -17.09 9.34
CA PHE A 95 2.07 -17.61 10.48
C PHE A 95 2.98 -18.78 10.11
N GLU A 96 2.56 -19.65 9.20
CA GLU A 96 3.44 -20.71 8.68
C GLU A 96 4.66 -20.11 7.99
N TRP A 97 4.48 -19.15 7.08
CA TRP A 97 5.59 -18.47 6.41
C TRP A 97 6.51 -17.75 7.40
N PHE A 98 5.93 -17.09 8.40
CA PHE A 98 6.74 -16.43 9.45
C PHE A 98 7.58 -17.44 10.24
N ASN A 99 6.96 -18.53 10.70
CA ASN A 99 7.65 -19.57 11.47
C ASN A 99 8.73 -20.29 10.67
N ASN A 100 8.55 -20.42 9.36
CA ASN A 100 9.53 -21.03 8.45
C ASN A 100 10.65 -20.05 8.04
N GLY A 101 10.50 -18.76 8.35
CA GLY A 101 11.45 -17.72 7.92
C GLY A 101 11.27 -17.28 6.47
N ASP A 102 10.14 -17.65 5.81
CA ASP A 102 9.81 -17.23 4.45
C ASP A 102 9.44 -15.74 4.39
N ILE A 103 8.92 -15.19 5.48
CA ILE A 103 8.67 -13.75 5.67
C ILE A 103 9.27 -13.29 6.99
N ASP A 104 9.86 -12.09 6.97
CA ASP A 104 10.43 -11.42 8.14
C ASP A 104 9.98 -9.96 8.16
N PRO A 105 8.87 -9.63 8.87
CA PRO A 105 8.37 -8.26 8.96
C PRO A 105 9.36 -7.35 9.68
N LEU A 106 9.89 -6.35 8.98
CA LEU A 106 10.86 -5.42 9.53
C LEU A 106 10.29 -4.65 10.73
N VAL A 107 10.87 -4.83 11.90
CA VAL A 107 10.70 -3.96 13.07
C VAL A 107 11.90 -3.02 13.10
N SER A 108 11.68 -1.75 12.72
CA SER A 108 12.76 -0.77 12.61
C SER A 108 13.13 -0.12 13.94
N ASP A 109 12.17 -0.02 14.84
CA ASP A 109 12.33 0.66 16.12
C ASP A 109 11.47 0.03 17.21
N VAL A 110 12.03 0.03 18.43
CA VAL A 110 11.32 -0.38 19.64
C VAL A 110 11.47 0.75 20.67
N TYR A 111 10.35 1.18 21.25
CA TYR A 111 10.31 2.20 22.28
C TYR A 111 9.56 1.68 23.52
N PRO A 112 9.92 2.10 24.73
CA PRO A 112 9.06 1.89 25.88
C PRO A 112 7.75 2.67 25.71
N LEU A 113 6.67 2.21 26.37
CA LEU A 113 5.35 2.81 26.24
C LEU A 113 5.33 4.31 26.59
N GLU A 114 6.15 4.71 27.56
CA GLU A 114 6.32 6.10 27.99
C GLU A 114 6.81 7.02 26.87
N GLU A 115 7.51 6.45 25.88
CA GLU A 115 8.02 7.17 24.71
C GLU A 115 7.07 7.12 23.49
N ALA A 116 5.82 6.70 23.66
CA ALA A 116 4.85 6.61 22.57
C ALA A 116 4.73 7.90 21.76
N ALA A 117 4.84 9.08 22.41
CA ALA A 117 4.82 10.36 21.73
C ALA A 117 6.02 10.58 20.79
N VAL A 118 7.18 9.99 21.09
CA VAL A 118 8.38 10.02 20.22
C VAL A 118 8.13 9.14 19.00
N ALA A 119 7.65 7.92 19.21
CA ALA A 119 7.30 6.97 18.15
C ALA A 119 6.27 7.55 17.17
N LEU A 120 5.21 8.17 17.70
CA LEU A 120 4.18 8.83 16.88
C LEU A 120 4.75 9.99 16.06
N ARG A 121 5.60 10.84 16.64
CA ARG A 121 6.27 11.93 15.90
C ARG A 121 7.12 11.40 14.75
N LYS A 122 7.80 10.27 14.93
CA LYS A 122 8.59 9.62 13.88
C LYS A 122 7.71 9.19 12.71
N LEU A 123 6.53 8.61 12.99
CA LEU A 123 5.52 8.27 11.97
C LEU A 123 5.01 9.52 11.24
N MET A 124 4.62 10.56 11.99
CA MET A 124 4.12 11.81 11.42
C MET A 124 5.15 12.50 10.51
N ASN A 125 6.43 12.42 10.87
CA ASN A 125 7.53 12.96 10.09
C ASN A 125 7.96 12.07 8.91
N ARG A 126 7.28 10.94 8.65
CA ARG A 126 7.61 9.97 7.59
C ARG A 126 9.04 9.43 7.69
N GLN A 127 9.53 9.23 8.91
CA GLN A 127 10.87 8.72 9.20
C GLN A 127 10.85 7.22 9.58
N ALA A 128 9.67 6.62 9.71
CA ALA A 128 9.52 5.20 9.99
C ALA A 128 9.74 4.38 8.72
N VAL A 129 10.48 3.30 8.86
CA VAL A 129 10.66 2.26 7.83
C VAL A 129 10.33 0.92 8.48
N GLY A 130 9.25 0.25 8.01
CA GLY A 130 8.75 -0.95 8.68
C GLY A 130 7.85 -0.64 9.87
N LYS A 131 7.89 -1.49 10.89
CA LYS A 131 7.07 -1.36 12.10
C LYS A 131 7.81 -0.64 13.22
N ILE A 132 7.09 0.20 13.95
CA ILE A 132 7.51 0.74 15.24
C ILE A 132 6.71 -0.01 16.30
N VAL A 133 7.39 -0.59 17.29
CA VAL A 133 6.80 -1.36 18.39
C VAL A 133 6.93 -0.57 19.69
N LEU A 134 5.88 -0.59 20.50
CA LEU A 134 5.93 -0.11 21.88
C LEU A 134 5.92 -1.32 22.81
N THR A 135 6.77 -1.30 23.82
CA THR A 135 6.85 -2.34 24.86
C THR A 135 6.36 -1.81 26.20
N THR A 136 5.80 -2.68 27.00
CA THR A 136 5.30 -2.37 28.36
C THR A 136 6.29 -2.79 29.45
N GLU A 137 7.46 -3.27 29.05
CA GLU A 137 8.57 -3.68 29.96
C GLU A 137 9.81 -2.88 29.62
#